data_e22ffa93b9481026ad3473772e4a53d5
#
_entry.id   e22ffa93b9481026ad3473772e4a53d5
#
_cell.length_a   1.000
_cell.length_b   1.000
_cell.length_c   1.000
_cell.angle_alpha   90.00
_cell.angle_beta   90.00
_cell.angle_gamma   90.00
#
_symmetry.space_group_name_H-M   'P 1'
#
loop_
_entity.id
_entity.type
_entity.pdbx_description
1 polymer ?
#
loop_
_entity_poly.entity_id
_entity_poly.type
_entity_poly.pdbx_seq_one_letter_code
_entity_poly.pdbx_strand_id
1 'polypeptide(L)'
;MSRPPRLCSCGRIVAHGERCVCQRAADRARNARHDRRRPNARQRGYDRQWEEAAKAFLQLPGNERCECGAPATLVRHIKSIRRFPHLRMVRSNWRPGCQRCNALDAVRERS
;
A
#
# COMPACT_ATOMS: atom_id res chain seq x y z
N MET A 1 26.83 15.48 -24.85
CA MET A 1 26.35 16.87 -24.98
C MET A 1 25.08 17.06 -24.14
N SER A 2 25.04 18.13 -23.37
CA SER A 2 23.83 18.51 -22.65
C SER A 2 22.80 19.09 -23.63
N ARG A 3 21.52 18.73 -23.46
CA ARG A 3 20.47 19.34 -24.26
C ARG A 3 20.22 20.77 -23.80
N PRO A 4 19.74 21.66 -24.68
CA PRO A 4 19.48 23.04 -24.31
C PRO A 4 18.32 23.13 -23.30
N PRO A 5 18.26 24.18 -22.49
CA PRO A 5 17.09 24.46 -21.65
C PRO A 5 15.83 24.61 -22.52
N ARG A 6 14.68 24.32 -21.95
CA ARG A 6 13.39 24.46 -22.62
C ARG A 6 12.57 25.58 -22.01
N LEU A 7 11.69 26.17 -22.82
CA LEU A 7 10.73 27.15 -22.36
C LEU A 7 9.47 26.43 -21.88
N CYS A 8 9.12 26.62 -20.60
CA CYS A 8 7.85 26.12 -20.06
C CYS A 8 6.68 26.97 -20.54
N SER A 9 5.49 26.37 -20.63
CA SER A 9 4.28 27.09 -21.00
C SER A 9 3.93 28.26 -20.07
N CYS A 10 4.46 28.27 -18.83
CA CYS A 10 4.30 29.40 -17.90
C CYS A 10 5.26 30.58 -18.19
N GLY A 11 6.13 30.46 -19.18
CA GLY A 11 7.11 31.49 -19.57
C GLY A 11 8.46 31.37 -18.92
N ARG A 12 8.70 30.38 -18.05
CA ARG A 12 10.01 30.17 -17.40
C ARG A 12 10.90 29.28 -18.24
N ILE A 13 12.20 29.54 -18.18
CA ILE A 13 13.23 28.70 -18.80
C ILE A 13 13.61 27.63 -17.78
N VAL A 14 13.55 26.35 -18.20
CA VAL A 14 13.80 25.19 -17.35
C VAL A 14 14.97 24.40 -17.92
N ALA A 15 15.95 24.05 -17.09
CA ALA A 15 17.06 23.22 -17.48
C ALA A 15 16.60 21.85 -17.96
N HIS A 16 17.33 21.26 -18.91
CA HIS A 16 16.98 19.93 -19.43
C HIS A 16 16.95 18.89 -18.29
N GLY A 17 15.91 18.07 -18.26
CA GLY A 17 15.71 17.03 -17.25
C GLY A 17 15.05 17.53 -15.97
N GLU A 18 14.88 18.85 -15.81
CA GLU A 18 14.19 19.42 -14.65
C GLU A 18 12.73 19.73 -14.96
N ARG A 19 11.89 19.69 -13.94
CA ARG A 19 10.49 20.10 -14.05
C ARG A 19 10.33 21.53 -13.57
N CYS A 20 9.52 22.30 -14.27
CA CYS A 20 9.21 23.67 -13.86
C CYS A 20 8.45 23.70 -12.53
N VAL A 21 8.61 24.80 -11.79
CA VAL A 21 7.90 25.01 -10.51
C VAL A 21 6.37 24.89 -10.69
N CYS A 22 5.83 25.40 -11.80
CA CYS A 22 4.38 25.27 -12.08
C CYS A 22 3.95 23.82 -12.28
N GLN A 23 4.78 22.99 -12.90
CA GLN A 23 4.50 21.56 -13.07
C GLN A 23 4.58 20.81 -11.75
N ARG A 24 5.56 21.15 -10.90
CA ARG A 24 5.67 20.57 -9.56
C ARG A 24 4.46 20.90 -8.69
N ALA A 25 3.97 22.14 -8.77
CA ALA A 25 2.77 22.55 -8.04
C ALA A 25 1.54 21.79 -8.51
N ALA A 26 1.37 21.59 -9.82
CA ALA A 26 0.27 20.82 -10.39
C ALA A 26 0.35 19.34 -9.97
N ASP A 27 1.55 18.75 -9.94
CA ASP A 27 1.79 17.38 -9.50
C ASP A 27 1.40 17.21 -8.02
N ARG A 28 1.83 18.15 -7.16
CA ARG A 28 1.47 18.13 -5.73
C ARG A 28 -0.03 18.20 -5.52
N ALA A 29 -0.72 19.08 -6.24
CA ALA A 29 -2.17 19.23 -6.15
C ALA A 29 -2.90 17.95 -6.58
N ARG A 30 -2.44 17.31 -7.65
CA ARG A 30 -2.99 16.04 -8.16
C ARG A 30 -2.80 14.92 -7.15
N ASN A 31 -1.60 14.79 -6.58
CA ASN A 31 -1.29 13.78 -5.58
C ASN A 31 -2.11 13.99 -4.30
N ALA A 32 -2.26 15.23 -3.85
CA ALA A 32 -3.08 15.55 -2.68
C ALA A 32 -4.56 15.19 -2.89
N ARG A 33 -5.10 15.41 -4.11
CA ARG A 33 -6.47 14.99 -4.43
C ARG A 33 -6.62 13.48 -4.46
N HIS A 34 -5.63 12.77 -5.00
CA HIS A 34 -5.62 11.30 -5.01
C HIS A 34 -5.61 10.76 -3.58
N ASP A 35 -4.74 11.28 -2.72
CA ASP A 35 -4.63 10.85 -1.33
C ASP A 35 -5.90 11.09 -0.53
N ARG A 36 -6.60 12.20 -0.80
CA ARG A 36 -7.89 12.50 -0.14
C ARG A 36 -9.00 11.54 -0.55
N ARG A 37 -8.97 11.01 -1.78
CA ARG A 37 -9.96 10.03 -2.27
C ARG A 37 -9.66 8.62 -1.81
N ARG A 38 -8.41 8.31 -1.53
CA ARG A 38 -8.00 6.98 -1.08
C ARG A 38 -8.44 6.76 0.37
N PRO A 39 -9.20 5.69 0.67
CA PRO A 39 -9.51 5.36 2.05
C PRO A 39 -8.24 5.16 2.86
N ASN A 40 -8.17 5.67 4.08
CA ASN A 40 -7.06 5.41 4.97
C ASN A 40 -7.08 3.95 5.46
N ALA A 41 -6.02 3.51 6.15
CA ALA A 41 -5.90 2.13 6.61
C ALA A 41 -7.08 1.73 7.52
N ARG A 42 -7.53 2.62 8.39
CA ARG A 42 -8.67 2.35 9.29
C ARG A 42 -9.97 2.15 8.54
N GLN A 43 -10.24 2.96 7.51
CA GLN A 43 -11.43 2.83 6.67
C GLN A 43 -11.40 1.54 5.85
N ARG A 44 -10.20 1.04 5.51
CA ARG A 44 -10.03 -0.23 4.81
C ARG A 44 -10.12 -1.45 5.71
N GLY A 45 -10.35 -1.27 7.02
CA GLY A 45 -10.52 -2.35 7.98
C GLY A 45 -9.28 -2.69 8.81
N TYR A 46 -8.24 -1.85 8.76
CA TYR A 46 -7.01 -2.04 9.53
C TYR A 46 -6.95 -1.05 10.70
N ASP A 47 -7.97 -1.10 11.56
CA ASP A 47 -8.07 -0.25 12.74
C ASP A 47 -7.27 -0.84 13.92
N ARG A 48 -7.33 -0.16 15.06
CA ARG A 48 -6.63 -0.58 16.28
C ARG A 48 -7.04 -1.98 16.74
N GLN A 49 -8.33 -2.29 16.65
CA GLN A 49 -8.86 -3.62 17.00
C GLN A 49 -8.22 -4.71 16.13
N TRP A 50 -8.11 -4.47 14.84
CA TRP A 50 -7.41 -5.35 13.90
C TRP A 50 -5.95 -5.51 14.27
N GLU A 51 -5.24 -4.40 14.54
CA GLU A 51 -3.81 -4.42 14.88
C GLU A 51 -3.52 -5.25 16.13
N GLU A 52 -4.31 -5.08 17.17
CA GLU A 52 -4.19 -5.85 18.42
C GLU A 52 -4.46 -7.33 18.19
N ALA A 53 -5.50 -7.67 17.45
CA ALA A 53 -5.87 -9.05 17.15
C ALA A 53 -4.82 -9.72 16.26
N ALA A 54 -4.30 -9.02 15.26
CA ALA A 54 -3.24 -9.52 14.37
C ALA A 54 -1.95 -9.79 15.14
N LYS A 55 -1.57 -8.90 16.03
CA LYS A 55 -0.38 -9.07 16.87
C LYS A 55 -0.51 -10.30 17.76
N ALA A 56 -1.66 -10.48 18.40
CA ALA A 56 -1.92 -11.65 19.23
C ALA A 56 -1.89 -12.95 18.40
N PHE A 57 -2.44 -12.94 17.19
CA PHE A 57 -2.43 -14.08 16.29
C PHE A 57 -1.01 -14.52 15.93
N LEU A 58 -0.13 -13.58 15.63
CA LEU A 58 1.27 -13.87 15.28
C LEU A 58 2.08 -14.39 16.45
N GLN A 59 1.64 -14.18 17.69
CA GLN A 59 2.31 -14.68 18.89
C GLN A 59 1.91 -16.11 19.25
N LEU A 60 0.89 -16.66 18.59
CA LEU A 60 0.45 -18.03 18.84
C LEU A 60 1.48 -19.04 18.29
N PRO A 61 1.70 -20.17 18.99
CA PRO A 61 2.57 -21.23 18.48
C PRO A 61 2.11 -21.71 17.10
N GLY A 62 3.05 -21.91 16.19
CA GLY A 62 2.77 -22.32 14.82
C GLY A 62 2.58 -21.16 13.83
N ASN A 63 2.51 -19.94 14.31
CA ASN A 63 2.29 -18.76 13.46
C ASN A 63 3.55 -17.91 13.28
N GLU A 64 4.71 -18.45 13.60
CA GLU A 64 5.98 -17.73 13.55
C GLU A 64 6.51 -17.52 12.13
N ARG A 65 6.04 -18.32 11.19
CA ARG A 65 6.56 -18.32 9.81
C ARG A 65 5.43 -18.20 8.79
N CYS A 66 5.74 -17.48 7.71
CA CYS A 66 4.93 -17.47 6.50
C CYS A 66 5.02 -18.85 5.82
N GLU A 67 4.05 -19.17 4.98
CA GLU A 67 4.07 -20.42 4.20
C GLU A 67 5.30 -20.55 3.29
N CYS A 68 5.93 -19.44 2.92
CA CYS A 68 7.17 -19.45 2.13
C CYS A 68 8.43 -19.76 2.96
N GLY A 69 8.28 -19.91 4.28
CA GLY A 69 9.38 -20.18 5.21
C GLY A 69 10.02 -18.94 5.83
N ALA A 70 9.71 -17.74 5.37
CA ALA A 70 10.21 -16.51 5.96
C ALA A 70 9.53 -16.23 7.31
N PRO A 71 10.17 -15.45 8.22
CA PRO A 71 9.49 -15.03 9.45
C PRO A 71 8.18 -14.30 9.16
N ALA A 72 7.13 -14.63 9.90
CA ALA A 72 5.85 -13.97 9.78
C ALA A 72 5.91 -12.58 10.46
N THR A 73 5.54 -11.55 9.73
CA THR A 73 5.54 -10.17 10.22
C THR A 73 4.17 -9.53 10.17
N LEU A 74 3.21 -10.19 9.51
CA LEU A 74 1.85 -9.68 9.35
C LEU A 74 0.86 -10.84 9.22
N VAL A 75 -0.43 -10.51 9.30
CA VAL A 75 -1.52 -11.45 9.08
C VAL A 75 -2.07 -11.25 7.66
N ARG A 76 -2.21 -12.34 6.93
CA ARG A 76 -2.80 -12.35 5.59
C ARG A 76 -4.23 -12.88 5.68
N HIS A 77 -5.12 -12.33 4.88
CA HIS A 77 -6.46 -12.87 4.71
C HIS A 77 -6.46 -13.90 3.58
N ILE A 78 -7.06 -15.06 3.81
CA ILE A 78 -7.20 -16.10 2.79
C ILE A 78 -8.13 -15.61 1.69
N LYS A 79 -9.30 -15.07 2.09
CA LYS A 79 -10.21 -14.36 1.20
C LYS A 79 -10.09 -12.86 1.45
N SER A 80 -9.96 -12.09 0.40
CA SER A 80 -9.77 -10.64 0.49
C SER A 80 -10.90 -9.96 1.25
N ILE A 81 -10.57 -9.10 2.20
CA ILE A 81 -11.56 -8.29 2.93
C ILE A 81 -12.16 -7.20 2.05
N ARG A 82 -11.54 -6.88 0.91
CA ARG A 82 -12.12 -5.98 -0.07
C ARG A 82 -13.38 -6.58 -0.70
N ARG A 83 -13.35 -7.88 -1.00
CA ARG A 83 -14.48 -8.62 -1.57
C ARG A 83 -15.38 -9.21 -0.48
N PHE A 84 -14.82 -9.57 0.65
CA PHE A 84 -15.51 -10.23 1.75
C PHE A 84 -15.25 -9.49 3.06
N PRO A 85 -15.78 -8.25 3.23
CA PRO A 85 -15.48 -7.43 4.42
C PRO A 85 -15.94 -8.09 5.74
N HIS A 86 -16.97 -8.95 5.69
CA HIS A 86 -17.47 -9.66 6.86
C HIS A 86 -16.49 -10.69 7.42
N LEU A 87 -15.45 -11.06 6.64
CA LEU A 87 -14.44 -12.02 7.06
C LEU A 87 -13.22 -11.34 7.71
N ARG A 88 -13.26 -10.02 7.89
CA ARG A 88 -12.14 -9.24 8.42
C ARG A 88 -11.61 -9.78 9.74
N MET A 89 -12.49 -10.08 10.69
CA MET A 89 -12.15 -10.53 12.04
C MET A 89 -12.36 -12.02 12.26
N VAL A 90 -12.61 -12.78 11.19
CA VAL A 90 -12.81 -14.23 11.27
C VAL A 90 -11.44 -14.91 11.20
N ARG A 91 -10.99 -15.49 12.32
CA ARG A 91 -9.66 -16.11 12.44
C ARG A 91 -9.41 -17.24 11.46
N SER A 92 -10.44 -18.01 11.09
CA SER A 92 -10.31 -19.05 10.08
C SER A 92 -9.96 -18.53 8.69
N ASN A 93 -10.11 -17.22 8.48
CA ASN A 93 -9.70 -16.51 7.25
C ASN A 93 -8.29 -15.92 7.35
N TRP A 94 -7.58 -16.14 8.45
CA TRP A 94 -6.27 -15.57 8.70
C TRP A 94 -5.18 -16.61 8.54
N ARG A 95 -4.00 -16.14 8.10
CA ARG A 95 -2.78 -16.93 8.09
C ARG A 95 -1.57 -16.03 8.34
N PRO A 96 -0.50 -16.54 8.95
CA PRO A 96 0.74 -15.77 9.10
C PRO A 96 1.36 -15.50 7.74
N GLY A 97 1.96 -14.35 7.58
CA GLY A 97 2.56 -13.98 6.31
C GLY A 97 3.73 -13.03 6.43
N CYS A 98 4.44 -12.88 5.32
CA CYS A 98 5.49 -11.90 5.16
C CYS A 98 5.06 -10.83 4.15
N GLN A 99 5.75 -9.72 4.14
CA GLN A 99 5.41 -8.60 3.27
C GLN A 99 5.43 -9.00 1.80
N ARG A 100 6.41 -9.83 1.38
CA ARG A 100 6.52 -10.30 0.00
C ARG A 100 5.30 -11.11 -0.44
N CYS A 101 4.89 -12.08 0.37
CA CYS A 101 3.73 -12.91 0.04
C CYS A 101 2.44 -12.11 0.07
N ASN A 102 2.33 -11.16 0.98
CA ASN A 102 1.18 -10.25 1.04
C ASN A 102 1.09 -9.39 -0.23
N ALA A 103 2.20 -8.90 -0.73
CA ALA A 103 2.25 -8.15 -1.99
C ALA A 103 1.84 -9.01 -3.19
N LEU A 104 2.25 -10.28 -3.22
CA LEU A 104 1.85 -11.23 -4.27
C LEU A 104 0.35 -11.51 -4.24
N ASP A 105 -0.24 -11.61 -3.04
CA ASP A 105 -1.70 -11.76 -2.89
C ASP A 105 -2.44 -10.58 -3.51
N ALA A 106 -1.97 -9.36 -3.28
CA ALA A 106 -2.57 -8.17 -3.85
C ALA A 106 -2.51 -8.16 -5.38
N VAL A 107 -1.40 -8.61 -5.95
CA VAL A 107 -1.25 -8.75 -7.41
C VAL A 107 -2.23 -9.79 -7.97
N ARG A 108 -2.34 -10.96 -7.33
CA ARG A 108 -3.27 -12.03 -7.74
C ARG A 108 -4.72 -11.57 -7.67
N GLU A 109 -5.07 -10.77 -6.68
CA GLU A 109 -6.42 -10.25 -6.52
C GLU A 109 -6.80 -9.32 -7.67
N ARG A 110 -5.83 -8.56 -8.22
CA ARG A 110 -6.07 -7.63 -9.32
C ARG A 110 -6.08 -8.30 -10.71
N SER A 111 -5.65 -9.53 -10.77
CA SER A 111 -5.58 -10.30 -12.04
C SER A 111 -6.93 -10.85 -12.47
#